data_19753260907ab19e27ef20963e74b100
#
_entry.id   19753260907ab19e27ef20963e74b100
#
_cell.length_a   1.000
_cell.length_b   1.000
_cell.length_c   1.000
_cell.angle_alpha   90.00
_cell.angle_beta   90.00
_cell.angle_gamma   90.00
#
_symmetry.space_group_name_H-M   'P 1'
#
loop_
_entity.id
_entity.type
_entity.pdbx_description
1 polymer ?
#
loop_
_entity_poly.entity_id
_entity_poly.type
_entity_poly.pdbx_seq_one_letter_code
_entity_poly.pdbx_strand_id
1 'polypeptide(L)'
;MFGNLVKDGIFPNGFMPVFATILTVNFAFSGTELIGVTAGETRDPETAVPKAIHTTLWRLVLFFIGSITVMCALIPWRQSGVGESPFVLVFNSIGIPYAGDIMNFVVLTAVLSASNSGLYASTRMVWSMGNEGMIPRWFAKTNRRGVPMLALCAAMAGGLLALLSSVIAASTVYLVLVALSGLSAVVVWIAIAYCQIVFRRRWLAAGHSTSELKYRTPGYPYVSWAAFILCTASFVLVIFDVEQRFALVAELVFIVACYGAYFLQQWVRKRKKATEADDLDTLWVARD
;
A
#
# COMPACT_ATOMS: atom_id res chain seq x y z
N MET A 1 15.03 -25.97 20.85
CA MET A 1 14.16 -24.89 20.44
C MET A 1 14.78 -24.11 19.27
N PHE A 2 15.98 -23.55 19.36
CA PHE A 2 16.62 -22.83 18.27
C PHE A 2 17.29 -23.68 17.19
N GLY A 3 17.28 -25.02 17.35
CA GLY A 3 17.91 -25.93 16.38
C GLY A 3 17.33 -25.85 14.96
N ASN A 4 16.03 -25.56 14.84
CA ASN A 4 15.38 -25.44 13.53
C ASN A 4 15.89 -24.28 12.68
N LEU A 5 16.44 -23.23 13.30
CA LEU A 5 16.98 -22.06 12.60
C LEU A 5 18.31 -22.36 11.87
N VAL A 6 19.04 -23.40 12.29
CA VAL A 6 20.40 -23.66 11.79
C VAL A 6 20.56 -25.09 11.26
N LYS A 7 19.56 -25.97 11.48
CA LYS A 7 19.63 -27.41 11.16
C LYS A 7 19.90 -27.67 9.67
N ASP A 8 19.31 -26.88 8.78
CA ASP A 8 19.48 -27.02 7.34
C ASP A 8 20.44 -25.94 6.77
N GLY A 9 21.16 -25.20 7.63
CA GLY A 9 21.98 -24.04 7.26
C GLY A 9 21.14 -22.73 7.22
N ILE A 10 21.84 -21.60 7.13
CA ILE A 10 21.19 -20.27 7.12
C ILE A 10 20.44 -20.02 5.79
N PHE A 11 20.92 -20.61 4.71
CA PHE A 11 20.31 -20.51 3.37
C PHE A 11 20.16 -21.91 2.75
N PRO A 12 19.21 -22.74 3.22
CA PRO A 12 19.07 -24.12 2.78
C PRO A 12 18.79 -24.28 1.28
N ASN A 13 18.17 -23.29 0.66
CA ASN A 13 17.85 -23.23 -0.77
C ASN A 13 18.69 -22.20 -1.53
N GLY A 14 19.82 -21.76 -0.95
CA GLY A 14 20.63 -20.68 -1.50
C GLY A 14 20.06 -19.29 -1.24
N PHE A 15 20.69 -18.28 -1.84
CA PHE A 15 20.32 -16.87 -1.59
C PHE A 15 19.20 -16.36 -2.52
N MET A 16 18.96 -17.02 -3.65
CA MET A 16 17.97 -16.59 -4.65
C MET A 16 16.52 -16.52 -4.11
N PRO A 17 16.04 -17.47 -3.30
CA PRO A 17 14.68 -17.39 -2.72
C PRO A 17 14.44 -16.17 -1.84
N VAL A 18 15.51 -15.58 -1.26
CA VAL A 18 15.38 -14.34 -0.47
C VAL A 18 14.90 -13.20 -1.36
N PHE A 19 15.37 -13.11 -2.60
CA PHE A 19 14.88 -12.11 -3.56
C PHE A 19 13.46 -12.42 -4.05
N ALA A 20 13.13 -13.68 -4.27
CA ALA A 20 11.78 -14.08 -4.71
C ALA A 20 10.70 -13.73 -3.67
N THR A 21 11.03 -13.73 -2.37
CA THR A 21 10.10 -13.37 -1.30
C THR A 21 9.92 -11.86 -1.09
N ILE A 22 10.74 -11.01 -1.73
CA ILE A 22 10.70 -9.55 -1.51
C ILE A 22 9.29 -8.96 -1.71
N LEU A 23 8.57 -9.38 -2.76
CA LEU A 23 7.23 -8.86 -3.01
C LEU A 23 6.20 -9.29 -1.97
N THR A 24 6.26 -10.56 -1.55
CA THR A 24 5.39 -11.06 -0.48
C THR A 24 5.68 -10.36 0.84
N VAL A 25 6.96 -10.12 1.13
CA VAL A 25 7.39 -9.34 2.30
C VAL A 25 6.93 -7.89 2.20
N ASN A 26 7.02 -7.25 1.02
CA ASN A 26 6.51 -5.91 0.81
C ASN A 26 5.01 -5.80 1.10
N PHE A 27 4.21 -6.80 0.70
CA PHE A 27 2.79 -6.86 1.07
C PHE A 27 2.60 -6.83 2.59
N ALA A 28 3.41 -7.58 3.34
CA ALA A 28 3.32 -7.62 4.81
C ALA A 28 3.59 -6.26 5.47
N PHE A 29 4.38 -5.38 4.84
CA PHE A 29 4.64 -4.02 5.32
C PHE A 29 3.67 -2.96 4.76
N SER A 30 2.80 -3.34 3.82
CA SER A 30 1.75 -2.48 3.27
C SER A 30 0.82 -2.00 4.39
N GLY A 31 0.38 -0.74 4.27
CA GLY A 31 -0.44 -0.07 5.28
C GLY A 31 0.35 0.90 6.18
N THR A 32 1.68 0.89 6.15
CA THR A 32 2.49 1.88 6.88
C THR A 32 2.30 3.29 6.36
N GLU A 33 2.01 3.44 5.07
CA GLU A 33 1.67 4.69 4.39
C GLU A 33 0.35 5.31 4.86
N LEU A 34 -0.53 4.53 5.51
CA LEU A 34 -1.81 5.02 6.05
C LEU A 34 -1.65 6.15 7.06
N ILE A 35 -0.51 6.20 7.76
CA ILE A 35 -0.18 7.32 8.66
C ILE A 35 -0.22 8.65 7.89
N GLY A 36 0.29 8.67 6.65
CA GLY A 36 0.23 9.85 5.79
C GLY A 36 -1.19 10.20 5.34
N VAL A 37 -2.01 9.18 5.03
CA VAL A 37 -3.41 9.38 4.60
C VAL A 37 -4.26 9.99 5.72
N THR A 38 -4.03 9.56 6.97
CA THR A 38 -4.78 10.04 8.14
C THR A 38 -4.28 11.38 8.69
N ALA A 39 -3.13 11.87 8.23
CA ALA A 39 -2.53 13.11 8.74
C ALA A 39 -3.45 14.32 8.60
N GLY A 40 -4.22 14.41 7.51
CA GLY A 40 -5.17 15.50 7.25
C GLY A 40 -6.40 15.54 8.19
N GLU A 41 -6.67 14.46 8.92
CA GLU A 41 -7.79 14.34 9.87
C GLU A 41 -7.31 14.32 11.33
N THR A 42 -6.00 14.36 11.55
CA THR A 42 -5.41 14.33 12.88
C THR A 42 -5.47 15.73 13.50
N ARG A 43 -5.92 15.84 14.76
CA ARG A 43 -6.07 17.15 15.45
C ARG A 43 -4.78 17.93 15.58
N ASP A 44 -3.67 17.24 15.81
CA ASP A 44 -2.33 17.81 15.96
C ASP A 44 -1.32 16.98 15.15
N PRO A 45 -1.32 17.15 13.82
CA PRO A 45 -0.48 16.32 12.94
C PRO A 45 1.02 16.55 13.16
N GLU A 46 1.42 17.72 13.63
CA GLU A 46 2.83 18.07 13.85
C GLU A 46 3.49 17.22 14.93
N THR A 47 2.75 16.78 15.93
CA THR A 47 3.24 15.93 17.02
C THR A 47 2.79 14.47 16.87
N ALA A 48 1.54 14.25 16.46
CA ALA A 48 0.95 12.92 16.39
C ALA A 48 1.57 12.08 15.25
N VAL A 49 1.81 12.67 14.07
CA VAL A 49 2.37 11.94 12.92
C VAL A 49 3.81 11.45 13.18
N PRO A 50 4.77 12.30 13.66
CA PRO A 50 6.09 11.81 14.01
C PRO A 50 6.09 10.72 15.08
N LYS A 51 5.25 10.85 16.10
CA LYS A 51 5.09 9.84 17.15
C LYS A 51 4.55 8.53 16.56
N ALA A 52 3.57 8.59 15.69
CA ALA A 52 3.02 7.42 15.00
C ALA A 52 4.09 6.72 14.14
N ILE A 53 4.90 7.46 13.39
CA ILE A 53 6.00 6.91 12.58
C ILE A 53 6.99 6.14 13.46
N HIS A 54 7.48 6.76 14.54
CA HIS A 54 8.42 6.11 15.45
C HIS A 54 7.84 4.87 16.13
N THR A 55 6.59 4.98 16.60
CA THR A 55 5.92 3.84 17.25
C THR A 55 5.72 2.69 16.26
N THR A 56 5.30 2.99 15.04
CA THR A 56 5.11 1.98 13.99
C THR A 56 6.42 1.31 13.61
N LEU A 57 7.51 2.07 13.44
CA LEU A 57 8.83 1.51 13.15
C LEU A 57 9.25 0.46 14.20
N TRP A 58 9.19 0.83 15.50
CA TRP A 58 9.55 -0.09 16.58
C TRP A 58 8.63 -1.29 16.66
N ARG A 59 7.33 -1.11 16.43
CA ARG A 59 6.37 -2.22 16.38
C ARG A 59 6.69 -3.18 15.23
N LEU A 60 7.00 -2.67 14.05
CA LEU A 60 7.37 -3.50 12.91
C LEU A 60 8.63 -4.32 13.23
N VAL A 61 9.70 -3.70 13.70
CA VAL A 61 10.94 -4.39 14.04
C VAL A 61 10.67 -5.47 15.10
N LEU A 62 9.99 -5.11 16.20
CA LEU A 62 9.78 -6.03 17.31
C LEU A 62 8.84 -7.18 16.93
N PHE A 63 7.68 -6.87 16.35
CA PHE A 63 6.65 -7.90 16.12
C PHE A 63 6.94 -8.72 14.86
N PHE A 64 7.45 -8.15 13.76
CA PHE A 64 7.77 -8.95 12.58
C PHE A 64 9.02 -9.81 12.81
N ILE A 65 10.15 -9.21 13.16
CA ILE A 65 11.39 -9.97 13.36
C ILE A 65 11.22 -10.93 14.53
N GLY A 66 10.63 -10.48 15.64
CA GLY A 66 10.44 -11.30 16.82
C GLY A 66 9.50 -12.48 16.57
N SER A 67 8.31 -12.25 16.00
CA SER A 67 7.35 -13.33 15.76
C SER A 67 7.84 -14.34 14.72
N ILE A 68 8.43 -13.87 13.63
CA ILE A 68 8.98 -14.74 12.58
C ILE A 68 10.12 -15.59 13.16
N THR A 69 11.02 -15.00 13.95
CA THR A 69 12.12 -15.72 14.59
C THR A 69 11.58 -16.82 15.51
N VAL A 70 10.58 -16.52 16.33
CA VAL A 70 9.94 -17.50 17.21
C VAL A 70 9.25 -18.61 16.41
N MET A 71 8.49 -18.27 15.37
CA MET A 71 7.83 -19.25 14.51
C MET A 71 8.84 -20.17 13.82
N CYS A 72 9.90 -19.63 13.24
CA CYS A 72 10.96 -20.43 12.60
C CYS A 72 11.73 -21.31 13.60
N ALA A 73 11.82 -20.90 14.86
CA ALA A 73 12.41 -21.72 15.91
C ALA A 73 11.54 -22.91 16.33
N LEU A 74 10.20 -22.73 16.31
CA LEU A 74 9.23 -23.72 16.75
C LEU A 74 8.84 -24.71 15.65
N ILE A 75 8.61 -24.22 14.42
CA ILE A 75 8.16 -25.01 13.29
C ILE A 75 9.27 -25.10 12.23
N PRO A 76 9.59 -26.33 11.74
CA PRO A 76 10.45 -26.46 10.57
C PRO A 76 9.83 -25.75 9.36
N TRP A 77 10.64 -24.97 8.65
CA TRP A 77 10.18 -24.18 7.50
C TRP A 77 9.46 -25.01 6.42
N ARG A 78 9.79 -26.30 6.30
CA ARG A 78 9.15 -27.23 5.34
C ARG A 78 7.70 -27.56 5.67
N GLN A 79 7.25 -27.31 6.89
CA GLN A 79 5.86 -27.50 7.32
C GLN A 79 5.03 -26.23 7.19
N SER A 80 5.66 -25.08 6.93
CA SER A 80 5.00 -23.81 6.71
C SER A 80 4.50 -23.75 5.27
N GLY A 81 3.20 -23.90 5.06
CA GLY A 81 2.53 -23.83 3.76
C GLY A 81 1.45 -22.76 3.73
N VAL A 82 0.85 -22.55 2.56
CA VAL A 82 -0.28 -21.62 2.37
C VAL A 82 -1.63 -22.16 2.84
N GLY A 83 -1.69 -23.41 3.28
CA GLY A 83 -2.94 -24.09 3.68
C GLY A 83 -3.50 -23.61 5.02
N GLU A 84 -2.63 -23.26 5.98
CA GLU A 84 -3.01 -22.78 7.30
C GLU A 84 -2.12 -21.62 7.73
N SER A 85 -2.65 -20.78 8.62
CA SER A 85 -1.86 -19.70 9.22
C SER A 85 -0.74 -20.30 10.09
N PRO A 86 0.54 -19.90 9.87
CA PRO A 86 1.64 -20.35 10.70
C PRO A 86 1.43 -20.11 12.21
N PHE A 87 0.72 -19.05 12.56
CA PHE A 87 0.34 -18.77 13.95
C PHE A 87 -0.57 -19.86 14.52
N VAL A 88 -1.58 -20.28 13.74
CA VAL A 88 -2.50 -21.35 14.16
C VAL A 88 -1.74 -22.67 14.33
N LEU A 89 -0.83 -22.99 13.39
CA LEU A 89 0.02 -24.18 13.50
C LEU A 89 0.86 -24.20 14.77
N VAL A 90 1.49 -23.05 15.13
CA VAL A 90 2.26 -22.94 16.38
C VAL A 90 1.38 -23.21 17.58
N PHE A 91 0.21 -22.57 17.65
CA PHE A 91 -0.69 -22.70 18.80
C PHE A 91 -1.28 -24.10 18.91
N ASN A 92 -1.57 -24.79 17.81
CA ASN A 92 -1.96 -26.19 17.80
C ASN A 92 -0.86 -27.11 18.34
N SER A 93 0.42 -26.78 18.06
CA SER A 93 1.57 -27.60 18.50
C SER A 93 1.89 -27.49 20.00
N ILE A 94 1.38 -26.46 20.69
CA ILE A 94 1.63 -26.22 22.11
C ILE A 94 0.84 -27.19 23.01
N GLY A 95 -0.21 -27.84 22.47
CA GLY A 95 -1.02 -28.80 23.21
C GLY A 95 -2.02 -28.19 24.21
N ILE A 96 -2.28 -26.87 24.09
CA ILE A 96 -3.31 -26.20 24.89
C ILE A 96 -4.66 -26.40 24.16
N PRO A 97 -5.68 -26.94 24.84
CA PRO A 97 -7.00 -27.12 24.24
C PRO A 97 -7.55 -25.80 23.69
N TYR A 98 -8.09 -25.82 22.46
CA TYR A 98 -8.68 -24.66 21.76
C TYR A 98 -7.73 -23.50 21.46
N ALA A 99 -6.41 -23.63 21.71
CA ALA A 99 -5.47 -22.54 21.45
C ALA A 99 -5.42 -22.15 19.97
N GLY A 100 -5.51 -23.14 19.07
CA GLY A 100 -5.61 -22.90 17.63
C GLY A 100 -6.88 -22.14 17.22
N ASP A 101 -8.02 -22.51 17.81
CA ASP A 101 -9.31 -21.84 17.53
C ASP A 101 -9.31 -20.39 18.02
N ILE A 102 -8.77 -20.14 19.20
CA ILE A 102 -8.61 -18.78 19.74
C ILE A 102 -7.70 -17.97 18.82
N MET A 103 -6.57 -18.53 18.39
CA MET A 103 -5.66 -17.84 17.48
C MET A 103 -6.30 -17.58 16.11
N ASN A 104 -7.07 -18.53 15.58
CA ASN A 104 -7.81 -18.34 14.34
C ASN A 104 -8.82 -17.20 14.45
N PHE A 105 -9.53 -17.08 15.57
CA PHE A 105 -10.42 -15.96 15.84
C PHE A 105 -9.67 -14.62 15.91
N VAL A 106 -8.48 -14.59 16.54
CA VAL A 106 -7.62 -13.40 16.59
C VAL A 106 -7.17 -13.00 15.19
N VAL A 107 -6.72 -13.95 14.37
CA VAL A 107 -6.33 -13.70 12.98
C VAL A 107 -7.51 -13.16 12.17
N LEU A 108 -8.71 -13.74 12.32
CA LEU A 108 -9.92 -13.27 11.65
C LEU A 108 -10.22 -11.81 12.00
N THR A 109 -10.20 -11.45 13.27
CA THR A 109 -10.45 -10.07 13.71
C THR A 109 -9.38 -9.11 13.22
N ALA A 110 -8.11 -9.53 13.18
CA ALA A 110 -7.01 -8.73 12.64
C ALA A 110 -7.18 -8.45 11.13
N VAL A 111 -7.55 -9.48 10.35
CA VAL A 111 -7.81 -9.34 8.91
C VAL A 111 -9.00 -8.42 8.64
N LEU A 112 -10.09 -8.55 9.40
CA LEU A 112 -11.24 -7.65 9.30
C LEU A 112 -10.87 -6.19 9.62
N SER A 113 -10.05 -5.98 10.64
CA SER A 113 -9.54 -4.65 11.00
C SER A 113 -8.65 -4.06 9.89
N ALA A 114 -7.74 -4.86 9.33
CA ALA A 114 -6.89 -4.44 8.22
C ALA A 114 -7.70 -4.10 6.97
N SER A 115 -8.71 -4.92 6.63
CA SER A 115 -9.61 -4.69 5.51
C SER A 115 -10.40 -3.38 5.67
N ASN A 116 -10.90 -3.11 6.89
CA ASN A 116 -11.58 -1.86 7.20
C ASN A 116 -10.67 -0.63 7.03
N SER A 117 -9.41 -0.74 7.47
CA SER A 117 -8.42 0.32 7.30
C SER A 117 -8.08 0.57 5.82
N GLY A 118 -7.95 -0.50 5.03
CA GLY A 118 -7.75 -0.41 3.59
C GLY A 118 -8.95 0.23 2.87
N LEU A 119 -10.17 -0.14 3.26
CA LEU A 119 -11.39 0.46 2.73
C LEU A 119 -11.48 1.96 3.05
N TYR A 120 -11.15 2.35 4.27
CA TYR A 120 -11.05 3.75 4.67
C TYR A 120 -10.07 4.51 3.78
N ALA A 121 -8.84 4.02 3.65
CA ALA A 121 -7.80 4.66 2.86
C ALA A 121 -8.19 4.79 1.38
N SER A 122 -8.68 3.72 0.77
CA SER A 122 -9.14 3.71 -0.63
C SER A 122 -10.24 4.74 -0.86
N THR A 123 -11.22 4.78 0.05
CA THR A 123 -12.33 5.74 0.01
C THR A 123 -11.82 7.18 0.07
N ARG A 124 -10.87 7.47 0.96
CA ARG A 124 -10.27 8.81 1.12
C ARG A 124 -9.43 9.22 -0.09
N MET A 125 -8.68 8.30 -0.67
CA MET A 125 -7.91 8.56 -1.89
C MET A 125 -8.82 8.89 -3.07
N VAL A 126 -9.88 8.09 -3.30
CA VAL A 126 -10.87 8.36 -4.36
C VAL A 126 -11.56 9.71 -4.12
N TRP A 127 -11.94 10.03 -2.90
CA TRP A 127 -12.53 11.31 -2.54
C TRP A 127 -11.57 12.49 -2.80
N SER A 128 -10.32 12.39 -2.40
CA SER A 128 -9.28 13.40 -2.63
C SER A 128 -9.07 13.66 -4.13
N MET A 129 -8.94 12.60 -4.92
CA MET A 129 -8.83 12.70 -6.38
C MET A 129 -10.05 13.40 -7.00
N GLY A 130 -11.25 13.19 -6.44
CA GLY A 130 -12.48 13.90 -6.83
C GLY A 130 -12.41 15.39 -6.52
N ASN A 131 -11.89 15.78 -5.35
CA ASN A 131 -11.73 17.18 -4.95
C ASN A 131 -10.70 17.90 -5.82
N GLU A 132 -9.57 17.26 -6.10
CA GLU A 132 -8.53 17.79 -6.98
C GLU A 132 -8.95 17.78 -8.46
N GLY A 133 -10.09 17.14 -8.75
CA GLY A 133 -10.63 17.04 -10.07
C GLY A 133 -9.87 16.11 -10.99
N MET A 134 -9.08 15.19 -10.48
CA MET A 134 -8.44 14.12 -11.25
C MET A 134 -9.45 13.09 -11.75
N ILE A 135 -10.57 12.91 -11.04
CA ILE A 135 -11.73 12.10 -11.43
C ILE A 135 -13.01 12.96 -11.36
N PRO A 136 -14.16 12.48 -11.83
CA PRO A 136 -15.40 13.26 -11.79
C PRO A 136 -15.74 13.77 -10.39
N ARG A 137 -16.13 15.05 -10.29
CA ARG A 137 -16.40 15.75 -9.01
C ARG A 137 -17.51 15.13 -8.16
N TRP A 138 -18.36 14.27 -8.70
CA TRP A 138 -19.38 13.57 -7.92
C TRP A 138 -18.77 12.66 -6.84
N PHE A 139 -17.53 12.13 -7.04
CA PHE A 139 -16.80 11.39 -6.02
C PHE A 139 -16.36 12.25 -4.83
N ALA A 140 -16.29 13.57 -5.00
CA ALA A 140 -15.98 14.52 -3.93
C ALA A 140 -17.16 14.83 -3.01
N LYS A 141 -18.40 14.45 -3.40
CA LYS A 141 -19.60 14.73 -2.60
C LYS A 141 -19.62 13.87 -1.35
N THR A 142 -19.80 14.53 -0.20
CA THR A 142 -19.97 13.88 1.10
C THR A 142 -21.44 13.95 1.55
N ASN A 143 -21.87 13.00 2.36
CA ASN A 143 -23.15 13.04 3.02
C ASN A 143 -23.15 13.99 4.24
N ARG A 144 -24.28 14.14 4.95
CA ARG A 144 -24.39 15.00 6.15
C ARG A 144 -23.43 14.62 7.29
N ARG A 145 -22.87 13.41 7.28
CA ARG A 145 -21.90 12.92 8.26
C ARG A 145 -20.44 13.05 7.76
N GLY A 146 -20.18 13.72 6.62
CA GLY A 146 -18.85 13.88 6.04
C GLY A 146 -18.31 12.62 5.32
N VAL A 147 -19.13 11.59 5.10
CA VAL A 147 -18.72 10.36 4.42
C VAL A 147 -18.94 10.48 2.91
N PRO A 148 -17.93 10.23 2.07
CA PRO A 148 -18.06 10.25 0.61
C PRO A 148 -18.64 8.92 0.11
N MET A 149 -19.97 8.80 0.14
CA MET A 149 -20.68 7.54 -0.12
C MET A 149 -20.37 6.93 -1.49
N LEU A 150 -20.24 7.74 -2.54
CA LEU A 150 -19.95 7.22 -3.87
C LEU A 150 -18.53 6.65 -3.98
N ALA A 151 -17.55 7.32 -3.34
CA ALA A 151 -16.19 6.81 -3.24
C ALA A 151 -16.14 5.51 -2.43
N LEU A 152 -16.91 5.42 -1.33
CA LEU A 152 -17.04 4.20 -0.54
C LEU A 152 -17.63 3.04 -1.35
N CYS A 153 -18.74 3.29 -2.08
CA CYS A 153 -19.36 2.27 -2.92
C CYS A 153 -18.39 1.77 -4.02
N ALA A 154 -17.63 2.68 -4.63
CA ALA A 154 -16.62 2.30 -5.63
C ALA A 154 -15.50 1.44 -5.03
N ALA A 155 -15.00 1.79 -3.84
CA ALA A 155 -14.00 0.99 -3.13
C ALA A 155 -14.56 -0.39 -2.72
N MET A 156 -15.81 -0.45 -2.24
CA MET A 156 -16.48 -1.70 -1.90
C MET A 156 -16.72 -2.59 -3.12
N ALA A 157 -17.02 -2.02 -4.29
CA ALA A 157 -17.20 -2.80 -5.51
C ALA A 157 -15.93 -3.58 -5.88
N GLY A 158 -14.74 -2.98 -5.70
CA GLY A 158 -13.47 -3.70 -5.84
C GLY A 158 -13.33 -4.86 -4.85
N GLY A 159 -13.73 -4.66 -3.59
CA GLY A 159 -13.75 -5.71 -2.58
C GLY A 159 -14.72 -6.85 -2.91
N LEU A 160 -15.90 -6.53 -3.46
CA LEU A 160 -16.87 -7.55 -3.91
C LEU A 160 -16.33 -8.38 -5.08
N LEU A 161 -15.61 -7.75 -6.03
CA LEU A 161 -14.93 -8.48 -7.10
C LEU A 161 -13.87 -9.44 -6.54
N ALA A 162 -13.16 -9.06 -5.47
CA ALA A 162 -12.23 -9.96 -4.80
C ALA A 162 -12.92 -11.18 -4.18
N LEU A 163 -14.19 -11.10 -3.75
CA LEU A 163 -14.94 -12.25 -3.25
C LEU A 163 -15.22 -13.30 -4.32
N LEU A 164 -15.32 -12.91 -5.59
CA LEU A 164 -15.47 -13.86 -6.69
C LEU A 164 -14.28 -14.83 -6.79
N SER A 165 -13.11 -14.39 -6.32
CA SER A 165 -11.92 -15.23 -6.26
C SER A 165 -12.07 -16.44 -5.32
N SER A 166 -12.93 -16.36 -4.30
CA SER A 166 -13.17 -17.47 -3.37
C SER A 166 -13.90 -18.65 -4.03
N VAL A 167 -14.58 -18.40 -5.14
CA VAL A 167 -15.36 -19.41 -5.90
C VAL A 167 -14.54 -19.99 -7.06
N ILE A 168 -13.65 -19.20 -7.65
CA ILE A 168 -12.87 -19.56 -8.84
C ILE A 168 -11.39 -19.64 -8.46
N ALA A 169 -10.81 -20.85 -8.43
CA ALA A 169 -9.39 -21.12 -8.23
C ALA A 169 -8.78 -20.34 -7.03
N ALA A 170 -9.36 -20.48 -5.86
CA ALA A 170 -9.09 -19.69 -4.66
C ALA A 170 -7.59 -19.52 -4.32
N SER A 171 -6.78 -20.56 -4.46
CA SER A 171 -5.35 -20.52 -4.14
C SER A 171 -4.55 -19.66 -5.14
N THR A 172 -4.80 -19.80 -6.43
CA THR A 172 -4.08 -19.07 -7.48
C THR A 172 -4.46 -17.59 -7.48
N VAL A 173 -5.76 -17.29 -7.38
CA VAL A 173 -6.24 -15.90 -7.37
C VAL A 173 -5.79 -15.17 -6.11
N TYR A 174 -5.78 -15.85 -4.97
CA TYR A 174 -5.24 -15.27 -3.74
C TYR A 174 -3.77 -14.83 -3.91
N LEU A 175 -2.91 -15.70 -4.42
CA LEU A 175 -1.49 -15.39 -4.63
C LEU A 175 -1.30 -14.22 -5.62
N VAL A 176 -2.09 -14.18 -6.68
CA VAL A 176 -2.05 -13.07 -7.65
C VAL A 176 -2.48 -11.75 -7.00
N LEU A 177 -3.55 -11.74 -6.21
CA LEU A 177 -4.02 -10.53 -5.51
C LEU A 177 -3.00 -10.03 -4.48
N VAL A 178 -2.36 -10.94 -3.75
CA VAL A 178 -1.29 -10.59 -2.80
C VAL A 178 -0.09 -9.99 -3.54
N ALA A 179 0.33 -10.59 -4.65
CA ALA A 179 1.44 -10.09 -5.46
C ALA A 179 1.14 -8.70 -6.06
N LEU A 180 -0.08 -8.50 -6.62
CA LEU A 180 -0.54 -7.21 -7.12
C LEU A 180 -0.54 -6.15 -6.00
N SER A 181 -1.10 -6.46 -4.83
CA SER A 181 -1.14 -5.53 -3.71
C SER A 181 0.27 -5.15 -3.23
N GLY A 182 1.19 -6.12 -3.17
CA GLY A 182 2.58 -5.89 -2.82
C GLY A 182 3.30 -4.99 -3.84
N LEU A 183 3.04 -5.20 -5.12
CA LEU A 183 3.64 -4.43 -6.21
C LEU A 183 3.12 -2.98 -6.23
N SER A 184 1.80 -2.80 -6.07
CA SER A 184 1.17 -1.48 -5.93
C SER A 184 1.75 -0.70 -4.75
N ALA A 185 1.97 -1.34 -3.60
CA ALA A 185 2.58 -0.71 -2.44
C ALA A 185 4.01 -0.23 -2.76
N VAL A 186 4.81 -1.02 -3.48
CA VAL A 186 6.17 -0.64 -3.89
C VAL A 186 6.14 0.59 -4.79
N VAL A 187 5.22 0.67 -5.76
CA VAL A 187 5.06 1.85 -6.63
C VAL A 187 4.75 3.10 -5.81
N VAL A 188 3.85 3.00 -4.82
CA VAL A 188 3.53 4.10 -3.90
C VAL A 188 4.75 4.51 -3.09
N TRP A 189 5.53 3.57 -2.56
CA TRP A 189 6.73 3.87 -1.77
C TRP A 189 7.85 4.51 -2.60
N ILE A 190 8.02 4.10 -3.86
CA ILE A 190 8.92 4.79 -4.81
C ILE A 190 8.49 6.25 -4.96
N ALA A 191 7.19 6.50 -5.17
CA ALA A 191 6.65 7.85 -5.30
C ALA A 191 6.85 8.67 -4.01
N ILE A 192 6.58 8.10 -2.83
CA ILE A 192 6.79 8.76 -1.53
C ILE A 192 8.26 9.13 -1.34
N ALA A 193 9.19 8.21 -1.59
CA ALA A 193 10.62 8.46 -1.47
C ALA A 193 11.09 9.56 -2.44
N TYR A 194 10.63 9.52 -3.68
CA TYR A 194 10.93 10.54 -4.68
C TYR A 194 10.36 11.92 -4.31
N CYS A 195 9.09 11.96 -3.90
CA CYS A 195 8.45 13.19 -3.44
C CYS A 195 9.20 13.83 -2.26
N GLN A 196 9.66 13.03 -1.32
CA GLN A 196 10.44 13.51 -0.17
C GLN A 196 11.78 14.13 -0.62
N ILE A 197 12.48 13.51 -1.59
CA ILE A 197 13.73 14.06 -2.13
C ILE A 197 13.48 15.40 -2.84
N VAL A 198 12.45 15.46 -3.69
CA VAL A 198 12.08 16.67 -4.42
C VAL A 198 11.63 17.78 -3.47
N PHE A 199 10.79 17.45 -2.48
CA PHE A 199 10.35 18.40 -1.47
C PHE A 199 11.52 19.04 -0.75
N ARG A 200 12.47 18.25 -0.25
CA ARG A 200 13.65 18.75 0.44
C ARG A 200 14.53 19.63 -0.42
N ARG A 201 14.74 19.24 -1.69
CA ARG A 201 15.51 20.05 -2.64
C ARG A 201 14.86 21.41 -2.88
N ARG A 202 13.53 21.40 -3.11
CA ARG A 202 12.77 22.65 -3.35
C ARG A 202 12.74 23.55 -2.10
N TRP A 203 12.61 22.96 -0.90
CA TRP A 203 12.62 23.66 0.36
C TRP A 203 13.93 24.42 0.58
N LEU A 204 15.04 23.74 0.38
CA LEU A 204 16.38 24.35 0.50
C LEU A 204 16.64 25.39 -0.61
N ALA A 205 16.20 25.15 -1.84
CA ALA A 205 16.33 26.07 -2.96
C ALA A 205 15.50 27.36 -2.74
N ALA A 206 14.41 27.28 -2.00
CA ALA A 206 13.61 28.43 -1.60
C ALA A 206 14.23 29.26 -0.43
N GLY A 207 15.43 28.87 0.04
CA GLY A 207 16.16 29.58 1.11
C GLY A 207 15.76 29.17 2.53
N HIS A 208 14.87 28.18 2.68
CA HIS A 208 14.45 27.69 4.00
C HIS A 208 15.49 26.76 4.63
N SER A 209 15.61 26.82 5.94
CA SER A 209 16.46 25.92 6.71
C SER A 209 15.76 24.61 7.02
N THR A 210 16.52 23.51 7.07
CA THR A 210 16.00 22.22 7.56
C THR A 210 15.56 22.28 9.03
N SER A 211 16.04 23.28 9.80
CA SER A 211 15.63 23.48 11.20
C SER A 211 14.18 23.91 11.35
N GLU A 212 13.57 24.50 10.33
CA GLU A 212 12.18 24.95 10.32
C GLU A 212 11.18 23.78 10.17
N LEU A 213 11.65 22.61 9.69
CA LEU A 213 10.79 21.45 9.54
C LEU A 213 10.52 20.78 10.89
N LYS A 214 9.24 20.58 11.20
CA LYS A 214 8.81 19.91 12.43
C LYS A 214 9.28 18.46 12.51
N TYR A 215 9.22 17.74 11.38
CA TYR A 215 9.78 16.39 11.26
C TYR A 215 10.96 16.37 10.29
N ARG A 216 12.07 15.85 10.77
CA ARG A 216 13.28 15.71 9.97
C ARG A 216 13.58 14.24 9.77
N THR A 217 13.58 13.79 8.51
CA THR A 217 13.98 12.41 8.18
C THR A 217 15.43 12.19 8.65
N PRO A 218 15.69 11.24 9.57
CA PRO A 218 17.03 10.96 10.01
C PRO A 218 17.88 10.44 8.85
N GLY A 219 19.17 10.82 8.83
CA GLY A 219 20.11 10.36 7.79
C GLY A 219 19.84 10.87 6.37
N TYR A 220 19.07 11.95 6.21
CA TYR A 220 18.92 12.60 4.90
C TYR A 220 20.29 13.16 4.41
N PRO A 221 20.65 13.04 3.11
CA PRO A 221 19.85 12.50 1.99
C PRO A 221 19.96 10.97 1.81
N TYR A 222 20.87 10.32 2.50
CA TYR A 222 21.24 8.92 2.23
C TYR A 222 20.07 7.95 2.42
N VAL A 223 19.31 8.08 3.51
CA VAL A 223 18.18 7.20 3.80
C VAL A 223 17.07 7.33 2.73
N SER A 224 16.81 8.55 2.26
CA SER A 224 15.79 8.80 1.23
C SER A 224 16.21 8.21 -0.12
N TRP A 225 17.48 8.35 -0.50
CA TRP A 225 18.01 7.73 -1.70
C TRP A 225 18.09 6.22 -1.59
N ALA A 226 18.48 5.68 -0.45
CA ALA A 226 18.49 4.25 -0.22
C ALA A 226 17.08 3.66 -0.33
N ALA A 227 16.08 4.29 0.27
CA ALA A 227 14.68 3.87 0.13
C ALA A 227 14.23 3.88 -1.34
N PHE A 228 14.51 4.97 -2.08
CA PHE A 228 14.17 5.07 -3.49
C PHE A 228 14.83 3.97 -4.33
N ILE A 229 16.13 3.75 -4.13
CA ILE A 229 16.91 2.75 -4.89
C ILE A 229 16.43 1.34 -4.54
N LEU A 230 16.24 1.02 -3.26
CA LEU A 230 15.81 -0.31 -2.82
C LEU A 230 14.39 -0.64 -3.31
N CYS A 231 13.45 0.29 -3.21
CA CYS A 231 12.09 0.09 -3.73
C CYS A 231 12.10 -0.05 -5.26
N THR A 232 12.88 0.76 -5.97
CA THR A 232 13.04 0.64 -7.43
C THR A 232 13.69 -0.68 -7.82
N ALA A 233 14.73 -1.10 -7.11
CA ALA A 233 15.37 -2.38 -7.33
C ALA A 233 14.40 -3.55 -7.06
N SER A 234 13.60 -3.50 -6.00
CA SER A 234 12.54 -4.50 -5.74
C SER A 234 11.56 -4.59 -6.90
N PHE A 235 11.10 -3.45 -7.43
CA PHE A 235 10.21 -3.42 -8.58
C PHE A 235 10.83 -4.05 -9.83
N VAL A 236 12.10 -3.74 -10.10
CA VAL A 236 12.83 -4.28 -11.27
C VAL A 236 13.11 -5.78 -11.12
N LEU A 237 13.43 -6.24 -9.90
CA LEU A 237 13.72 -7.65 -9.64
C LEU A 237 12.53 -8.59 -9.93
N VAL A 238 11.30 -8.07 -9.86
CA VAL A 238 10.09 -8.83 -10.24
C VAL A 238 10.13 -9.32 -11.68
N ILE A 239 10.81 -8.62 -12.58
CA ILE A 239 10.93 -9.01 -13.99
C ILE A 239 11.59 -10.38 -14.13
N PHE A 240 12.46 -10.72 -13.21
CA PHE A 240 13.21 -11.99 -13.21
C PHE A 240 12.44 -13.15 -12.55
N ASP A 241 11.35 -12.85 -11.83
CA ASP A 241 10.49 -13.86 -11.20
C ASP A 241 9.36 -14.27 -12.16
N VAL A 242 9.42 -15.51 -12.64
CA VAL A 242 8.48 -16.04 -13.61
C VAL A 242 7.06 -16.13 -13.04
N GLU A 243 6.92 -16.47 -11.75
CA GLU A 243 5.62 -16.62 -11.09
C GLU A 243 4.91 -15.27 -10.90
N GLN A 244 5.68 -14.21 -10.78
CA GLN A 244 5.16 -12.86 -10.50
C GLN A 244 5.04 -11.98 -11.75
N ARG A 245 5.49 -12.43 -12.91
CA ARG A 245 5.39 -11.69 -14.18
C ARG A 245 3.94 -11.31 -14.54
N PHE A 246 2.99 -12.19 -14.24
CA PHE A 246 1.58 -11.88 -14.48
C PHE A 246 1.12 -10.68 -13.64
N ALA A 247 1.49 -10.62 -12.38
CA ALA A 247 1.19 -9.48 -11.49
C ALA A 247 1.85 -8.19 -12.01
N LEU A 248 3.11 -8.26 -12.47
CA LEU A 248 3.81 -7.13 -13.07
C LEU A 248 3.10 -6.59 -14.31
N VAL A 249 2.72 -7.48 -15.23
CA VAL A 249 2.00 -7.07 -16.46
C VAL A 249 0.65 -6.46 -16.10
N ALA A 250 -0.10 -7.06 -15.20
CA ALA A 250 -1.38 -6.53 -14.74
C ALA A 250 -1.24 -5.13 -14.10
N GLU A 251 -0.22 -4.94 -13.26
CA GLU A 251 0.08 -3.64 -12.63
C GLU A 251 0.46 -2.59 -13.67
N LEU A 252 1.32 -2.92 -14.64
CA LEU A 252 1.69 -1.99 -15.71
C LEU A 252 0.49 -1.61 -16.57
N VAL A 253 -0.38 -2.56 -16.91
CA VAL A 253 -1.62 -2.30 -17.65
C VAL A 253 -2.53 -1.38 -16.84
N PHE A 254 -2.66 -1.63 -15.54
CA PHE A 254 -3.45 -0.78 -14.64
C PHE A 254 -2.89 0.64 -14.57
N ILE A 255 -1.59 0.82 -14.41
CA ILE A 255 -0.92 2.14 -14.39
C ILE A 255 -1.18 2.88 -15.71
N VAL A 256 -0.98 2.21 -16.85
CA VAL A 256 -1.23 2.79 -18.18
C VAL A 256 -2.71 3.19 -18.34
N ALA A 257 -3.63 2.36 -17.89
CA ALA A 257 -5.06 2.66 -17.92
C ALA A 257 -5.40 3.89 -17.05
N CYS A 258 -4.83 4.00 -15.85
CA CYS A 258 -5.02 5.16 -14.98
C CYS A 258 -4.50 6.46 -15.61
N TYR A 259 -3.29 6.44 -16.17
CA TYR A 259 -2.73 7.60 -16.87
C TYR A 259 -3.56 7.94 -18.13
N GLY A 260 -3.98 6.94 -18.90
CA GLY A 260 -4.85 7.12 -20.07
C GLY A 260 -6.16 7.79 -19.70
N ALA A 261 -6.81 7.32 -18.64
CA ALA A 261 -8.05 7.92 -18.10
C ALA A 261 -7.85 9.37 -17.65
N TYR A 262 -6.73 9.65 -16.98
CA TYR A 262 -6.37 11.00 -16.53
C TYR A 262 -6.16 11.96 -17.72
N PHE A 263 -5.39 11.56 -18.73
CA PHE A 263 -5.16 12.39 -19.92
C PHE A 263 -6.43 12.59 -20.74
N LEU A 264 -7.25 11.55 -20.88
CA LEU A 264 -8.54 11.65 -21.56
C LEU A 264 -9.45 12.67 -20.87
N GLN A 265 -9.52 12.60 -19.53
CA GLN A 265 -10.32 13.55 -18.77
C GLN A 265 -9.79 14.99 -18.89
N GLN A 266 -8.48 15.19 -18.85
CA GLN A 266 -7.90 16.52 -19.08
C GLN A 266 -8.22 17.05 -20.48
N TRP A 267 -8.14 16.20 -21.48
CA TRP A 267 -8.47 16.56 -22.86
C TRP A 267 -9.94 16.96 -23.01
N VAL A 268 -10.87 16.18 -22.44
CA VAL A 268 -12.31 16.50 -22.41
C VAL A 268 -12.57 17.84 -21.72
N ARG A 269 -11.89 18.12 -20.60
CA ARG A 269 -12.01 19.39 -19.88
C ARG A 269 -11.50 20.58 -20.69
N LYS A 270 -10.36 20.43 -21.36
CA LYS A 270 -9.82 21.48 -22.22
C LYS A 270 -10.77 21.80 -23.37
N ARG A 271 -11.39 20.77 -23.99
CA ARG A 271 -12.38 20.97 -25.04
C ARG A 271 -13.62 21.70 -24.53
N LYS A 272 -14.17 21.30 -23.38
CA LYS A 272 -15.33 22.00 -22.81
C LYS A 272 -15.06 23.47 -22.53
N LYS A 273 -13.90 23.79 -21.94
CA LYS A 273 -13.53 25.20 -21.71
C LYS A 273 -13.37 25.99 -22.99
N ALA A 274 -12.83 25.39 -24.06
CA ALA A 274 -12.69 26.03 -25.35
C ALA A 274 -14.07 26.30 -25.98
N THR A 275 -15.00 25.34 -25.89
CA THR A 275 -16.39 25.53 -26.40
C THR A 275 -17.13 26.61 -25.60
N GLU A 276 -17.01 26.63 -24.26
CA GLU A 276 -17.63 27.66 -23.42
C GLU A 276 -17.06 29.06 -23.70
N ALA A 277 -15.78 29.18 -24.05
CA ALA A 277 -15.17 30.45 -24.45
C ALA A 277 -15.68 30.93 -25.82
N ASP A 278 -15.80 30.02 -26.79
CA ASP A 278 -16.31 30.30 -28.14
C ASP A 278 -17.80 30.69 -28.08
N ASP A 279 -18.61 30.06 -27.25
CA ASP A 279 -20.00 30.42 -27.02
C ASP A 279 -20.14 31.81 -26.37
N LEU A 280 -19.24 32.19 -25.46
CA LEU A 280 -19.23 33.53 -24.86
C LEU A 280 -18.85 34.61 -25.89
N ASP A 281 -17.85 34.36 -26.71
CA ASP A 281 -17.43 35.31 -27.78
C ASP A 281 -18.53 35.51 -28.83
N THR A 282 -19.24 34.44 -29.19
CA THR A 282 -20.40 34.54 -30.10
C THR A 282 -21.57 35.34 -29.50
N LEU A 283 -21.79 35.25 -28.20
CA LEU A 283 -22.84 36.04 -27.49
C LEU A 283 -22.51 37.53 -27.39
N TRP A 284 -21.23 37.92 -27.36
CA TRP A 284 -20.80 39.30 -27.33
C TRP A 284 -20.89 39.93 -28.73
N VAL A 285 -20.52 39.20 -29.80
CA VAL A 285 -20.58 39.64 -31.19
C VAL A 285 -22.06 39.81 -31.65
N ALA A 286 -23.00 39.09 -31.10
CA ALA A 286 -24.44 39.20 -31.43
C ALA A 286 -25.16 40.36 -30.69
N ARG A 287 -24.47 41.16 -29.89
CA ARG A 287 -25.03 42.31 -29.13
C ARG A 287 -24.70 43.68 -29.72
N ASP A 288 -23.79 43.73 -30.67
CA ASP A 288 -23.49 44.93 -31.50
C ASP A 288 -24.27 44.89 -32.80
#